data_6d1990f23ad0a4fc250027b5bbd6254b
#
_entry.id   6d1990f23ad0a4fc250027b5bbd6254b
#
_cell.length_a   1.000
_cell.length_b   1.000
_cell.length_c   1.000
_cell.angle_alpha   90.00
_cell.angle_beta   90.00
_cell.angle_gamma   90.00
#
_symmetry.space_group_name_H-M   'P 1'
#
loop_
_entity.id
_entity.type
_entity.pdbx_description
1 polymer ?
#
loop_
_entity_poly.entity_id
_entity_poly.type
_entity_poly.pdbx_seq_one_letter_code
_entity_poly.pdbx_strand_id
1 'polypeptide(L)'
;MRDQRIDFWRGVCVVGMALWHMLSHGSFPRWFSFPWIQGLNFVAEGFVLISGMCVGIGLSRHPPGTLRIAHSVRRALAILGIHYLVVGGLLAGAWAKVIRIPYVGKDFWQKGLWEHLKAVATLKEQFYLADILPVFFFLFLSTPVWLFLLQKTGQGGLLAISALIYLGTLGLAWLWPDWHRLLEVNHAGAFDGNTWQFVYVVGMLLGARYVDWGEAGLARQARKAVGWAFLAWLPMAGVYLALKLRFEPADPVQKLLLDRHPLGPVRLGYVGLQLAVIGLAVLAWWETLAPFRLIRTVALMGRSSLIVFVCSVFLDYLFKQAIDRWQVGFPANLVFPAAELVLLSAVAWIVQHRPLWKRPV
;
A
#
# COMPACT_ATOMS: atom_id res chain seq x y z
N MET A 1 -16.53 10.66 -15.90
CA MET A 1 -15.87 11.64 -15.02
C MET A 1 -15.03 10.87 -13.99
N ARG A 2 -13.84 11.32 -13.64
CA ARG A 2 -12.95 10.68 -12.66
C ARG A 2 -13.43 11.02 -11.25
N ASP A 3 -13.52 10.05 -10.35
CA ASP A 3 -14.01 10.26 -8.98
C ASP A 3 -12.89 10.79 -8.07
N GLN A 4 -13.10 12.02 -7.55
CA GLN A 4 -12.14 12.69 -6.68
C GLN A 4 -12.02 12.03 -5.30
N ARG A 5 -13.05 11.31 -4.83
CA ARG A 5 -13.03 10.57 -3.56
C ARG A 5 -11.99 9.45 -3.59
N ILE A 6 -11.93 8.74 -4.71
CA ILE A 6 -10.94 7.68 -4.93
C ILE A 6 -9.53 8.27 -5.05
N ASP A 7 -9.38 9.40 -5.75
CA ASP A 7 -8.10 10.10 -5.82
C ASP A 7 -7.66 10.59 -4.43
N PHE A 8 -8.57 11.13 -3.63
CA PHE A 8 -8.30 11.53 -2.24
C PHE A 8 -7.83 10.34 -1.39
N TRP A 9 -8.53 9.22 -1.46
CA TRP A 9 -8.15 7.99 -0.75
C TRP A 9 -6.76 7.50 -1.11
N ARG A 10 -6.44 7.46 -2.40
CA ARG A 10 -5.10 7.11 -2.87
C ARG A 10 -4.06 8.08 -2.34
N GLY A 11 -4.40 9.36 -2.27
CA GLY A 11 -3.57 10.40 -1.69
C GLY A 11 -3.32 10.18 -0.19
N VAL A 12 -4.36 9.88 0.58
CA VAL A 12 -4.24 9.53 2.01
C VAL A 12 -3.28 8.37 2.22
N CYS A 13 -3.39 7.32 1.39
CA CYS A 13 -2.50 6.16 1.51
C CYS A 13 -1.04 6.52 1.17
N VAL A 14 -0.79 7.28 0.09
CA VAL A 14 0.59 7.65 -0.31
C VAL A 14 1.22 8.62 0.69
N VAL A 15 0.49 9.65 1.11
CA VAL A 15 0.94 10.59 2.16
C VAL A 15 1.18 9.86 3.47
N GLY A 16 0.26 8.96 3.84
CA GLY A 16 0.39 8.17 5.05
C GLY A 16 1.57 7.21 5.00
N MET A 17 1.91 6.62 3.85
CA MET A 17 3.13 5.80 3.69
C MET A 17 4.39 6.64 3.89
N ALA A 18 4.49 7.79 3.26
CA ALA A 18 5.62 8.70 3.42
C ALA A 18 5.81 9.09 4.91
N LEU A 19 4.74 9.55 5.55
CA LEU A 19 4.77 9.89 6.98
C LEU A 19 5.13 8.70 7.87
N TRP A 20 4.55 7.53 7.62
CA TRP A 20 4.83 6.32 8.39
C TRP A 20 6.31 5.95 8.32
N HIS A 21 6.89 6.00 7.13
CA HIS A 21 8.30 5.69 6.92
C HIS A 21 9.21 6.70 7.61
N MET A 22 8.92 7.98 7.50
CA MET A 22 9.72 9.03 8.12
C MET A 22 9.62 8.97 9.65
N LEU A 23 8.41 8.85 10.22
CA LEU A 23 8.20 8.81 11.66
C LEU A 23 8.66 7.49 12.32
N SER A 24 8.92 6.45 11.52
CA SER A 24 9.52 5.20 11.99
C SER A 24 11.02 5.32 12.24
N HIS A 25 11.66 6.44 11.89
CA HIS A 25 13.06 6.67 12.13
C HIS A 25 13.35 6.83 13.64
N GLY A 26 14.46 6.25 14.11
CA GLY A 26 14.81 6.21 15.53
C GLY A 26 15.06 7.57 16.21
N SER A 27 15.20 8.66 15.42
CA SER A 27 15.33 10.03 15.93
C SER A 27 14.05 10.61 16.53
N PHE A 28 12.89 9.97 16.25
CA PHE A 28 11.62 10.40 16.83
C PHE A 28 11.34 9.66 18.13
N PRO A 29 11.01 10.38 19.24
CA PRO A 29 10.66 9.74 20.50
C PRO A 29 9.44 8.83 20.36
N ARG A 30 9.43 7.67 21.01
CA ARG A 30 8.33 6.69 20.91
C ARG A 30 6.97 7.27 21.31
N TRP A 31 6.92 8.13 22.33
CA TRP A 31 5.68 8.77 22.77
C TRP A 31 5.05 9.65 21.69
N PHE A 32 5.87 10.23 20.80
CA PHE A 32 5.42 11.02 19.66
C PHE A 32 5.09 10.14 18.46
N SER A 33 6.03 9.28 18.02
CA SER A 33 5.90 8.51 16.78
C SER A 33 4.87 7.37 16.87
N PHE A 34 4.73 6.72 18.04
CA PHE A 34 3.89 5.55 18.19
C PHE A 34 2.41 5.77 17.83
N PRO A 35 1.71 6.83 18.31
CA PRO A 35 0.32 7.08 17.92
C PRO A 35 0.15 7.24 16.41
N TRP A 36 1.05 7.96 15.75
CA TRP A 36 1.03 8.17 14.31
C TRP A 36 1.27 6.87 13.54
N ILE A 37 2.26 6.09 13.94
CA ILE A 37 2.58 4.79 13.33
C ILE A 37 1.39 3.84 13.44
N GLN A 38 0.72 3.78 14.60
CA GLN A 38 -0.47 2.94 14.77
C GLN A 38 -1.67 3.50 13.98
N GLY A 39 -1.87 4.80 13.98
CA GLY A 39 -2.94 5.47 13.24
C GLY A 39 -2.81 5.31 11.72
N LEU A 40 -1.59 5.29 11.18
CA LEU A 40 -1.29 5.13 9.76
C LEU A 40 -1.01 3.66 9.34
N ASN A 41 -1.24 2.71 10.22
CA ASN A 41 -0.91 1.30 9.98
C ASN A 41 -1.72 0.65 8.84
N PHE A 42 -2.79 1.28 8.38
CA PHE A 42 -3.70 0.82 7.33
C PHE A 42 -3.28 1.21 5.90
N VAL A 43 -2.28 2.05 5.74
CA VAL A 43 -2.04 2.74 4.45
C VAL A 43 -1.64 1.80 3.31
N ALA A 44 -0.89 0.75 3.59
CA ALA A 44 -0.51 -0.24 2.59
C ALA A 44 -1.71 -1.09 2.15
N GLU A 45 -2.47 -1.62 3.11
CA GLU A 45 -3.70 -2.37 2.86
C GLU A 45 -4.74 -1.50 2.14
N GLY A 46 -4.88 -0.24 2.56
CA GLY A 46 -5.74 0.74 1.90
C GLY A 46 -5.36 0.98 0.45
N PHE A 47 -4.06 1.08 0.16
CA PHE A 47 -3.58 1.29 -1.22
C PHE A 47 -3.83 0.06 -2.11
N VAL A 48 -3.68 -1.16 -1.57
CA VAL A 48 -4.02 -2.41 -2.27
C VAL A 48 -5.53 -2.51 -2.49
N LEU A 49 -6.34 -2.25 -1.46
CA LEU A 49 -7.81 -2.25 -1.54
C LEU A 49 -8.31 -1.30 -2.64
N ILE A 50 -7.84 -0.05 -2.64
CA ILE A 50 -8.23 0.96 -3.63
C ILE A 50 -7.75 0.58 -5.04
N SER A 51 -6.59 -0.06 -5.15
CA SER A 51 -6.11 -0.55 -6.45
C SER A 51 -7.03 -1.62 -7.02
N GLY A 52 -7.50 -2.55 -6.18
CA GLY A 52 -8.56 -3.50 -6.52
C GLY A 52 -9.88 -2.78 -6.89
N MET A 53 -10.31 -1.79 -6.08
CA MET A 53 -11.52 -0.99 -6.37
C MET A 53 -11.45 -0.30 -7.74
N CYS A 54 -10.31 0.26 -8.12
CA CYS A 54 -10.14 0.87 -9.44
C CYS A 54 -10.34 -0.14 -10.58
N VAL A 55 -9.87 -1.38 -10.39
CA VAL A 55 -10.13 -2.47 -11.35
C VAL A 55 -11.62 -2.81 -11.38
N GLY A 56 -12.25 -2.99 -10.22
CA GLY A 56 -13.69 -3.27 -10.10
C GLY A 56 -14.57 -2.21 -10.75
N ILE A 57 -14.28 -0.91 -10.55
CA ILE A 57 -14.98 0.20 -11.19
C ILE A 57 -14.79 0.15 -12.72
N GLY A 58 -13.58 -0.18 -13.19
CA GLY A 58 -13.33 -0.39 -14.61
C GLY A 58 -14.16 -1.53 -15.21
N LEU A 59 -14.42 -2.58 -14.42
CA LEU A 59 -15.27 -3.71 -14.81
C LEU A 59 -16.71 -3.33 -15.08
N SER A 60 -17.29 -2.50 -14.22
CA SER A 60 -18.68 -2.07 -14.35
C SER A 60 -18.91 -1.10 -15.51
N ARG A 61 -17.87 -0.37 -15.93
CA ARG A 61 -17.98 0.67 -16.96
C ARG A 61 -17.74 0.20 -18.40
N HIS A 62 -17.12 -0.97 -18.59
CA HIS A 62 -16.75 -1.46 -19.91
C HIS A 62 -17.10 -2.94 -20.07
N PRO A 63 -17.55 -3.42 -21.24
CA PRO A 63 -17.86 -4.81 -21.49
C PRO A 63 -16.62 -5.72 -21.30
N PRO A 64 -16.79 -6.98 -20.89
CA PRO A 64 -15.69 -7.92 -20.74
C PRO A 64 -14.99 -8.17 -22.08
N GLY A 65 -13.66 -8.13 -22.11
CA GLY A 65 -12.90 -8.37 -23.32
C GLY A 65 -11.38 -8.31 -23.13
N THR A 66 -10.66 -8.65 -24.19
CA THR A 66 -9.20 -8.71 -24.28
C THR A 66 -8.51 -7.39 -23.90
N LEU A 67 -9.14 -6.25 -24.15
CA LEU A 67 -8.61 -4.92 -23.80
C LEU A 67 -8.36 -4.74 -22.30
N ARG A 68 -9.15 -5.36 -21.43
CA ARG A 68 -8.97 -5.28 -19.96
C ARG A 68 -7.77 -6.09 -19.49
N ILE A 69 -7.60 -7.27 -20.06
CA ILE A 69 -6.45 -8.13 -19.79
C ILE A 69 -5.17 -7.39 -20.19
N ALA A 70 -5.14 -6.86 -21.41
CA ALA A 70 -4.01 -6.10 -21.92
C ALA A 70 -3.71 -4.86 -21.03
N HIS A 71 -4.74 -4.16 -20.54
CA HIS A 71 -4.55 -3.01 -19.65
C HIS A 71 -3.93 -3.40 -18.31
N SER A 72 -4.39 -4.49 -17.70
CA SER A 72 -3.86 -4.98 -16.41
C SER A 72 -2.42 -5.46 -16.54
N VAL A 73 -2.12 -6.23 -17.58
CA VAL A 73 -0.75 -6.70 -17.88
C VAL A 73 0.18 -5.52 -18.18
N ARG A 74 -0.25 -4.57 -19.02
CA ARG A 74 0.54 -3.36 -19.30
C ARG A 74 0.83 -2.56 -18.04
N ARG A 75 -0.14 -2.46 -17.12
CA ARG A 75 0.04 -1.80 -15.84
C ARG A 75 1.01 -2.55 -14.93
N ALA A 76 0.92 -3.89 -14.88
CA ALA A 76 1.85 -4.73 -14.17
C ALA A 76 3.29 -4.50 -14.67
N LEU A 77 3.51 -4.59 -15.97
CA LEU A 77 4.83 -4.37 -16.58
C LEU A 77 5.36 -2.95 -16.35
N ALA A 78 4.50 -1.94 -16.38
CA ALA A 78 4.89 -0.57 -16.06
C ALA A 78 5.35 -0.43 -14.60
N ILE A 79 4.67 -1.10 -13.64
CA ILE A 79 5.06 -1.11 -12.23
C ILE A 79 6.39 -1.84 -12.04
N LEU A 80 6.59 -2.97 -12.73
CA LEU A 80 7.87 -3.70 -12.72
C LEU A 80 9.01 -2.85 -13.26
N GLY A 81 8.81 -2.15 -14.38
CA GLY A 81 9.78 -1.21 -14.94
C GLY A 81 10.13 -0.09 -13.95
N ILE A 82 9.12 0.47 -13.26
CA ILE A 82 9.33 1.49 -12.23
C ILE A 82 10.08 0.90 -11.03
N HIS A 83 9.77 -0.33 -10.60
CA HIS A 83 10.52 -1.01 -9.54
C HIS A 83 12.01 -1.07 -9.88
N TYR A 84 12.36 -1.52 -11.09
CA TYR A 84 13.77 -1.58 -11.50
C TYR A 84 14.41 -0.19 -11.62
N LEU A 85 13.67 0.83 -12.03
CA LEU A 85 14.17 2.21 -12.03
C LEU A 85 14.45 2.72 -10.61
N VAL A 86 13.57 2.43 -9.65
CA VAL A 86 13.76 2.81 -8.24
C VAL A 86 14.98 2.09 -7.66
N VAL A 87 15.05 0.78 -7.82
CA VAL A 87 16.17 -0.04 -7.34
C VAL A 87 17.48 0.40 -7.99
N GLY A 88 17.49 0.59 -9.30
CA GLY A 88 18.66 1.09 -10.04
C GLY A 88 19.10 2.48 -9.58
N GLY A 89 18.16 3.39 -9.33
CA GLY A 89 18.44 4.72 -8.79
C GLY A 89 19.00 4.68 -7.36
N LEU A 90 18.49 3.81 -6.49
CA LEU A 90 19.02 3.60 -5.15
C LEU A 90 20.43 3.01 -5.19
N LEU A 91 20.68 2.02 -6.05
CA LEU A 91 22.02 1.43 -6.26
C LEU A 91 23.01 2.46 -6.79
N ALA A 92 22.61 3.24 -7.79
CA ALA A 92 23.46 4.31 -8.33
C ALA A 92 23.77 5.38 -7.26
N GLY A 93 22.77 5.77 -6.46
CA GLY A 93 22.95 6.69 -5.35
C GLY A 93 23.87 6.13 -4.25
N ALA A 94 23.77 4.84 -3.96
CA ALA A 94 24.66 4.17 -3.02
C ALA A 94 26.10 4.07 -3.55
N TRP A 95 26.25 3.72 -4.81
CA TRP A 95 27.57 3.68 -5.47
C TRP A 95 28.23 5.07 -5.52
N ALA A 96 27.46 6.11 -5.81
CA ALA A 96 27.92 7.50 -5.74
C ALA A 96 28.13 8.02 -4.29
N LYS A 97 27.89 7.20 -3.27
CA LYS A 97 27.96 7.56 -1.83
C LYS A 97 27.02 8.71 -1.42
N VAL A 98 25.99 8.96 -2.22
CA VAL A 98 24.95 9.98 -1.94
C VAL A 98 23.86 9.40 -1.05
N ILE A 99 23.55 8.11 -1.20
CA ILE A 99 22.51 7.41 -0.42
C ILE A 99 23.17 6.25 0.35
N ARG A 100 22.90 6.17 1.65
CA ARG A 100 23.15 4.96 2.44
C ARG A 100 21.93 4.06 2.38
N ILE A 101 22.12 2.80 2.02
CA ILE A 101 21.07 1.80 2.07
C ILE A 101 21.29 0.96 3.33
N PRO A 102 20.61 1.26 4.46
CA PRO A 102 20.95 0.71 5.77
C PRO A 102 20.69 -0.79 5.91
N TYR A 103 19.88 -1.37 5.02
CA TYR A 103 19.50 -2.79 5.04
C TYR A 103 20.17 -3.63 3.96
N VAL A 104 21.02 -3.04 3.17
CA VAL A 104 21.95 -3.77 2.33
C VAL A 104 23.10 -4.18 3.23
N GLY A 105 23.07 -5.41 3.73
CA GLY A 105 24.06 -5.92 4.66
C GLY A 105 25.50 -5.77 4.12
N LYS A 106 26.49 -5.89 5.00
CA LYS A 106 27.93 -5.91 4.60
C LYS A 106 28.18 -6.93 3.49
N ASP A 107 27.38 -8.01 3.48
CA ASP A 107 27.41 -9.06 2.46
C ASP A 107 27.03 -8.59 1.06
N PHE A 108 26.25 -7.52 0.93
CA PHE A 108 25.88 -6.97 -0.40
C PHE A 108 27.14 -6.61 -1.21
N TRP A 109 28.09 -5.94 -0.59
CA TRP A 109 29.34 -5.56 -1.26
C TRP A 109 30.33 -6.72 -1.40
N GLN A 110 30.13 -7.84 -0.66
CA GLN A 110 30.97 -9.03 -0.70
C GLN A 110 30.54 -10.04 -1.77
N LYS A 111 29.22 -10.11 -2.09
CA LYS A 111 28.66 -11.09 -3.04
C LYS A 111 28.90 -10.77 -4.52
N GLY A 112 29.47 -9.64 -4.85
CA GLY A 112 29.67 -9.21 -6.23
C GLY A 112 28.39 -8.66 -6.90
N LEU A 113 28.56 -7.63 -7.71
CA LEU A 113 27.47 -6.92 -8.38
C LEU A 113 26.54 -7.83 -9.19
N TRP A 114 27.09 -8.87 -9.82
CA TRP A 114 26.32 -9.77 -10.68
C TRP A 114 25.30 -10.61 -9.93
N GLU A 115 25.65 -11.11 -8.76
CA GLU A 115 24.74 -11.87 -7.91
C GLU A 115 23.57 -11.01 -7.42
N HIS A 116 23.84 -9.76 -7.06
CA HIS A 116 22.79 -8.81 -6.68
C HIS A 116 21.89 -8.43 -7.84
N LEU A 117 22.45 -8.18 -9.02
CA LEU A 117 21.65 -7.89 -10.21
C LEU A 117 20.72 -9.06 -10.55
N LYS A 118 21.21 -10.30 -10.44
CA LYS A 118 20.35 -11.51 -10.61
C LYS A 118 19.25 -11.56 -9.55
N ALA A 119 19.58 -11.35 -8.28
CA ALA A 119 18.62 -11.42 -7.18
C ALA A 119 17.54 -10.34 -7.32
N VAL A 120 17.91 -9.12 -7.69
CA VAL A 120 16.98 -8.02 -7.99
C VAL A 120 16.14 -8.35 -9.23
N ALA A 121 16.76 -8.82 -10.32
CA ALA A 121 16.04 -9.15 -11.55
C ALA A 121 15.02 -10.28 -11.36
N THR A 122 15.31 -11.23 -10.46
CA THR A 122 14.41 -12.33 -10.12
C THR A 122 13.48 -12.01 -8.94
N LEU A 123 13.44 -10.76 -8.46
CA LEU A 123 12.66 -10.28 -7.31
C LEU A 123 12.93 -11.03 -5.99
N LYS A 124 14.10 -11.70 -5.90
CA LYS A 124 14.54 -12.38 -4.68
C LYS A 124 15.20 -11.46 -3.67
N GLU A 125 15.67 -10.29 -4.11
CA GLU A 125 16.23 -9.27 -3.25
C GLU A 125 15.49 -7.95 -3.50
N GLN A 126 15.02 -7.32 -2.42
CA GLN A 126 14.23 -6.11 -2.50
C GLN A 126 14.74 -5.08 -1.51
N PHE A 127 14.72 -3.83 -1.94
CA PHE A 127 15.12 -2.74 -1.07
C PHE A 127 13.95 -2.28 -0.22
N TYR A 128 14.23 -1.98 1.03
CA TYR A 128 13.27 -1.37 1.95
C TYR A 128 12.61 -0.15 1.28
N LEU A 129 11.32 0.00 1.47
CA LEU A 129 10.42 0.98 0.86
C LEU A 129 10.02 0.70 -0.60
N ALA A 130 10.80 -0.07 -1.36
CA ALA A 130 10.45 -0.42 -2.74
C ALA A 130 9.78 -1.80 -2.87
N ASP A 131 9.71 -2.57 -1.78
CA ASP A 131 9.23 -3.95 -1.68
C ASP A 131 7.72 -4.11 -1.94
N ILE A 132 6.94 -3.05 -1.82
CA ILE A 132 5.52 -3.06 -2.17
C ILE A 132 5.27 -3.09 -3.70
N LEU A 133 6.21 -2.58 -4.52
CA LEU A 133 6.03 -2.52 -5.97
C LEU A 133 5.95 -3.90 -6.63
N PRO A 134 6.80 -4.90 -6.29
CA PRO A 134 6.63 -6.28 -6.73
C PRO A 134 5.28 -6.89 -6.37
N VAL A 135 4.75 -6.61 -5.18
CA VAL A 135 3.41 -7.09 -4.80
C VAL A 135 2.36 -6.53 -5.76
N PHE A 136 2.40 -5.24 -6.07
CA PHE A 136 1.50 -4.65 -7.06
C PHE A 136 1.70 -5.24 -8.46
N PHE A 137 2.92 -5.52 -8.86
CA PHE A 137 3.19 -6.21 -10.13
C PHE A 137 2.42 -7.53 -10.18
N PHE A 138 2.56 -8.40 -9.16
CA PHE A 138 1.87 -9.68 -9.11
C PHE A 138 0.34 -9.54 -9.01
N LEU A 139 -0.18 -8.60 -8.23
CA LEU A 139 -1.62 -8.36 -8.12
C LEU A 139 -2.24 -7.92 -9.45
N PHE A 140 -1.58 -7.02 -10.19
CA PHE A 140 -2.06 -6.63 -11.52
C PHE A 140 -1.86 -7.71 -12.57
N LEU A 141 -0.78 -8.48 -12.48
CA LEU A 141 -0.53 -9.61 -13.38
C LEU A 141 -1.55 -10.73 -13.19
N SER A 142 -1.99 -10.99 -11.93
CA SER A 142 -3.02 -11.99 -11.61
C SER A 142 -4.44 -11.53 -11.93
N THR A 143 -4.66 -10.24 -12.22
CA THR A 143 -6.01 -9.70 -12.50
C THR A 143 -6.77 -10.49 -13.58
N PRO A 144 -6.18 -10.92 -14.71
CA PRO A 144 -6.88 -11.74 -15.70
C PRO A 144 -7.47 -13.03 -15.12
N VAL A 145 -6.75 -13.68 -14.19
CA VAL A 145 -7.21 -14.91 -13.51
C VAL A 145 -8.41 -14.59 -12.62
N TRP A 146 -8.35 -13.52 -11.83
CA TRP A 146 -9.48 -13.09 -11.00
C TRP A 146 -10.71 -12.71 -11.82
N LEU A 147 -10.51 -12.08 -12.98
CA LEU A 147 -11.61 -11.76 -13.90
C LEU A 147 -12.25 -13.03 -14.49
N PHE A 148 -11.45 -13.99 -14.88
CA PHE A 148 -11.94 -15.29 -15.37
C PHE A 148 -12.73 -16.02 -14.27
N LEU A 149 -12.21 -16.10 -13.06
CA LEU A 149 -12.90 -16.71 -11.91
C LEU A 149 -14.21 -15.98 -11.59
N LEU A 150 -14.22 -14.64 -11.62
CA LEU A 150 -15.44 -13.85 -11.41
C LEU A 150 -16.53 -14.20 -12.42
N GLN A 151 -16.17 -14.37 -13.69
CA GLN A 151 -17.12 -14.75 -14.74
C GLN A 151 -17.66 -16.18 -14.55
N LYS A 152 -16.83 -17.10 -14.07
CA LYS A 152 -17.21 -18.51 -13.90
C LYS A 152 -17.97 -18.79 -12.63
N THR A 153 -17.63 -18.15 -11.53
CA THR A 153 -18.14 -18.49 -10.19
C THR A 153 -18.98 -17.38 -9.56
N GLY A 154 -19.04 -16.21 -10.19
CA GLY A 154 -19.71 -15.03 -9.65
C GLY A 154 -18.94 -14.41 -8.47
N GLN A 155 -19.51 -13.36 -7.88
CA GLN A 155 -18.86 -12.59 -6.80
C GLN A 155 -18.62 -13.45 -5.53
N GLY A 156 -19.59 -14.28 -5.15
CA GLY A 156 -19.49 -15.15 -3.97
C GLY A 156 -18.43 -16.23 -4.15
N GLY A 157 -18.38 -16.88 -5.33
CA GLY A 157 -17.39 -17.89 -5.64
C GLY A 157 -15.96 -17.30 -5.70
N LEU A 158 -15.80 -16.13 -6.31
CA LEU A 158 -14.52 -15.43 -6.32
C LEU A 158 -14.03 -15.10 -4.91
N LEU A 159 -14.91 -14.56 -4.07
CA LEU A 159 -14.57 -14.26 -2.66
C LEU A 159 -14.18 -15.53 -1.90
N ALA A 160 -14.92 -16.63 -2.07
CA ALA A 160 -14.65 -17.91 -1.43
C ALA A 160 -13.26 -18.47 -1.85
N ILE A 161 -12.96 -18.47 -3.15
CA ILE A 161 -11.67 -18.94 -3.68
C ILE A 161 -10.53 -18.08 -3.11
N SER A 162 -10.67 -16.76 -3.14
CA SER A 162 -9.66 -15.83 -2.59
C SER A 162 -9.46 -16.02 -1.08
N ALA A 163 -10.54 -16.24 -0.33
CA ALA A 163 -10.49 -16.55 1.10
C ALA A 163 -9.82 -17.89 1.39
N LEU A 164 -10.08 -18.92 0.58
CA LEU A 164 -9.42 -20.23 0.71
C LEU A 164 -7.92 -20.13 0.45
N ILE A 165 -7.48 -19.36 -0.54
CA ILE A 165 -6.05 -19.11 -0.78
C ILE A 165 -5.44 -18.39 0.43
N TYR A 166 -6.11 -17.37 0.95
CA TYR A 166 -5.67 -16.61 2.14
C TYR A 166 -5.51 -17.53 3.36
N LEU A 167 -6.56 -18.29 3.71
CA LEU A 167 -6.56 -19.20 4.86
C LEU A 167 -5.57 -20.36 4.68
N GLY A 168 -5.49 -20.92 3.46
CA GLY A 168 -4.52 -21.96 3.12
C GLY A 168 -3.07 -21.48 3.28
N THR A 169 -2.78 -20.24 2.87
CA THR A 169 -1.45 -19.66 3.07
C THR A 169 -1.12 -19.45 4.54
N LEU A 170 -2.08 -18.98 5.35
CA LEU A 170 -1.88 -18.87 6.81
C LEU A 170 -1.65 -20.25 7.46
N GLY A 171 -2.44 -21.25 7.07
CA GLY A 171 -2.26 -22.63 7.55
C GLY A 171 -0.90 -23.20 7.16
N LEU A 172 -0.46 -22.94 5.92
CA LEU A 172 0.85 -23.37 5.44
C LEU A 172 1.99 -22.66 6.19
N ALA A 173 1.87 -21.36 6.42
CA ALA A 173 2.85 -20.58 7.17
C ALA A 173 2.99 -21.05 8.62
N TRP A 174 1.89 -21.55 9.22
CA TRP A 174 1.87 -22.08 10.57
C TRP A 174 2.40 -23.51 10.66
N LEU A 175 1.91 -24.39 9.80
CA LEU A 175 2.19 -25.83 9.87
C LEU A 175 3.50 -26.22 9.19
N TRP A 176 3.85 -25.55 8.11
CA TRP A 176 5.01 -25.85 7.26
C TRP A 176 5.68 -24.55 6.75
N PRO A 177 6.39 -23.80 7.63
CA PRO A 177 6.99 -22.51 7.27
C PRO A 177 7.96 -22.59 6.08
N ASP A 178 8.68 -23.68 5.92
CA ASP A 178 9.63 -23.86 4.81
C ASP A 178 8.91 -24.00 3.47
N TRP A 179 7.78 -24.73 3.42
CA TRP A 179 6.94 -24.83 2.24
C TRP A 179 6.27 -23.48 1.91
N HIS A 180 5.83 -22.75 2.93
CA HIS A 180 5.31 -21.40 2.75
C HIS A 180 6.34 -20.51 2.05
N ARG A 181 7.61 -20.51 2.52
CA ARG A 181 8.71 -19.74 1.91
C ARG A 181 8.99 -20.12 0.45
N LEU A 182 8.85 -21.40 0.08
CA LEU A 182 9.04 -21.86 -1.30
C LEU A 182 7.93 -21.36 -2.23
N LEU A 183 6.71 -21.19 -1.70
CA LEU A 183 5.53 -20.74 -2.46
C LEU A 183 5.36 -19.21 -2.45
N GLU A 184 6.18 -18.50 -1.68
CA GLU A 184 6.16 -17.05 -1.69
C GLU A 184 6.48 -16.49 -3.08
N VAL A 185 5.56 -15.70 -3.59
CA VAL A 185 5.76 -14.98 -4.85
C VAL A 185 6.81 -13.88 -4.71
N ASN A 186 7.03 -13.42 -3.49
CA ASN A 186 7.90 -12.31 -3.13
C ASN A 186 8.84 -12.72 -1.99
N HIS A 187 9.97 -13.33 -2.34
CA HIS A 187 10.91 -13.95 -1.38
C HIS A 187 11.62 -12.96 -0.42
N ALA A 188 11.57 -11.69 -0.67
CA ALA A 188 12.16 -10.66 0.18
C ALA A 188 11.23 -9.47 0.26
N GLY A 189 10.85 -9.06 1.44
CA GLY A 189 9.98 -7.92 1.65
C GLY A 189 8.96 -8.13 2.78
N ALA A 190 8.25 -7.07 3.11
CA ALA A 190 7.28 -7.05 4.20
C ALA A 190 5.89 -7.56 3.79
N PHE A 191 5.71 -8.09 2.57
CA PHE A 191 4.39 -8.38 2.00
C PHE A 191 4.37 -9.76 1.35
N ASP A 192 3.46 -10.63 1.79
CA ASP A 192 3.19 -11.91 1.13
C ASP A 192 2.05 -11.76 0.12
N GLY A 193 2.37 -11.88 -1.16
CA GLY A 193 1.41 -11.73 -2.26
C GLY A 193 0.23 -12.69 -2.18
N ASN A 194 0.42 -13.89 -1.63
CA ASN A 194 -0.63 -14.90 -1.49
C ASN A 194 -1.71 -14.51 -0.47
N THR A 195 -1.35 -13.79 0.59
CA THR A 195 -2.33 -13.28 1.56
C THR A 195 -2.87 -11.91 1.15
N TRP A 196 -2.05 -11.04 0.54
CA TRP A 196 -2.43 -9.70 0.12
C TRP A 196 -3.41 -9.69 -1.07
N GLN A 197 -3.46 -10.76 -1.90
CA GLN A 197 -4.45 -10.89 -2.96
C GLN A 197 -5.89 -10.82 -2.43
N PHE A 198 -6.13 -11.27 -1.18
CA PHE A 198 -7.46 -11.22 -0.59
C PHE A 198 -7.98 -9.78 -0.46
N VAL A 199 -7.14 -8.87 0.03
CA VAL A 199 -7.47 -7.44 0.12
C VAL A 199 -7.73 -6.84 -1.27
N TYR A 200 -6.95 -7.23 -2.27
CA TYR A 200 -7.12 -6.79 -3.66
C TYR A 200 -8.44 -7.28 -4.27
N VAL A 201 -8.79 -8.54 -4.08
CA VAL A 201 -10.05 -9.13 -4.57
C VAL A 201 -11.26 -8.51 -3.87
N VAL A 202 -11.21 -8.32 -2.55
CA VAL A 202 -12.24 -7.57 -1.81
C VAL A 202 -12.40 -6.17 -2.40
N GLY A 203 -11.30 -5.48 -2.67
CA GLY A 203 -11.31 -4.19 -3.37
C GLY A 203 -12.01 -4.26 -4.72
N MET A 204 -11.72 -5.27 -5.56
CA MET A 204 -12.37 -5.44 -6.87
C MET A 204 -13.90 -5.59 -6.73
N LEU A 205 -14.36 -6.40 -5.78
CA LEU A 205 -15.79 -6.61 -5.54
C LEU A 205 -16.48 -5.34 -5.01
N LEU A 206 -15.83 -4.61 -4.09
CA LEU A 206 -16.32 -3.32 -3.61
C LEU A 206 -16.39 -2.28 -4.74
N GLY A 207 -15.37 -2.24 -5.61
CA GLY A 207 -15.34 -1.34 -6.75
C GLY A 207 -16.45 -1.60 -7.76
N ALA A 208 -16.76 -2.87 -8.03
CA ALA A 208 -17.89 -3.23 -8.88
C ALA A 208 -19.21 -2.70 -8.30
N ARG A 209 -19.47 -2.94 -7.01
CA ARG A 209 -20.69 -2.47 -6.33
C ARG A 209 -20.75 -0.95 -6.13
N TYR A 210 -19.59 -0.30 -6.03
CA TYR A 210 -19.52 1.15 -5.87
C TYR A 210 -20.21 1.92 -7.00
N VAL A 211 -20.13 1.39 -8.22
CA VAL A 211 -20.78 2.00 -9.41
C VAL A 211 -22.29 1.84 -9.34
N ASP A 212 -22.78 0.70 -8.84
CA ASP A 212 -24.21 0.38 -8.80
C ASP A 212 -24.98 1.26 -7.80
N TRP A 213 -24.35 1.71 -6.72
CA TRP A 213 -25.06 2.42 -5.64
C TRP A 213 -25.32 3.90 -5.91
N GLY A 214 -24.65 4.52 -6.88
CA GLY A 214 -24.78 5.96 -7.17
C GLY A 214 -24.33 6.87 -6.02
N GLU A 215 -24.07 8.14 -6.31
CA GLU A 215 -23.45 9.05 -5.32
C GLU A 215 -24.35 9.36 -4.11
N ALA A 216 -25.61 9.67 -4.33
CA ALA A 216 -26.54 10.04 -3.25
C ALA A 216 -26.90 8.84 -2.34
N GLY A 217 -27.02 7.65 -2.93
CA GLY A 217 -27.24 6.41 -2.19
C GLY A 217 -26.07 6.05 -1.29
N LEU A 218 -24.85 6.16 -1.81
CA LEU A 218 -23.61 5.92 -1.07
C LEU A 218 -23.47 6.82 0.16
N ALA A 219 -23.67 8.13 0.03
CA ALA A 219 -23.55 9.06 1.15
C ALA A 219 -24.56 8.77 2.26
N ARG A 220 -25.81 8.44 1.90
CA ARG A 220 -26.86 8.10 2.87
C ARG A 220 -26.54 6.82 3.62
N GLN A 221 -26.14 5.76 2.93
CA GLN A 221 -25.78 4.49 3.55
C GLN A 221 -24.52 4.63 4.40
N ALA A 222 -23.51 5.37 3.93
CA ALA A 222 -22.29 5.63 4.67
C ALA A 222 -22.56 6.33 6.01
N ARG A 223 -23.44 7.34 6.04
CA ARG A 223 -23.85 8.03 7.30
C ARG A 223 -24.48 7.08 8.31
N LYS A 224 -25.27 6.09 7.86
CA LYS A 224 -25.88 5.09 8.74
C LYS A 224 -24.86 4.05 9.24
N ALA A 225 -23.90 3.68 8.39
CA ALA A 225 -22.98 2.59 8.66
C ALA A 225 -21.72 3.02 9.42
N VAL A 226 -21.29 4.29 9.32
CA VAL A 226 -20.02 4.75 9.93
C VAL A 226 -19.97 4.57 11.45
N GLY A 227 -21.10 4.82 12.14
CA GLY A 227 -21.19 4.63 13.59
C GLY A 227 -21.05 3.16 13.98
N TRP A 228 -21.70 2.26 13.25
CA TRP A 228 -21.58 0.82 13.49
C TRP A 228 -20.15 0.30 13.18
N ALA A 229 -19.55 0.78 12.10
CA ALA A 229 -18.18 0.43 11.78
C ALA A 229 -17.19 0.90 12.88
N PHE A 230 -17.40 2.10 13.42
CA PHE A 230 -16.60 2.62 14.55
C PHE A 230 -16.79 1.80 15.82
N LEU A 231 -18.02 1.46 16.18
CA LEU A 231 -18.33 0.61 17.32
C LEU A 231 -17.71 -0.80 17.19
N ALA A 232 -17.68 -1.35 15.99
CA ALA A 232 -17.01 -2.63 15.72
C ALA A 232 -15.48 -2.51 15.74
N TRP A 233 -14.94 -1.37 15.29
CA TRP A 233 -13.50 -1.12 15.27
C TRP A 233 -12.91 -1.01 16.67
N LEU A 234 -13.59 -0.37 17.63
CA LEU A 234 -13.09 -0.16 18.99
C LEU A 234 -12.64 -1.46 19.70
N PRO A 235 -13.49 -2.50 19.81
CA PRO A 235 -13.06 -3.74 20.45
C PRO A 235 -11.97 -4.46 19.65
N MET A 236 -12.00 -4.40 18.33
CA MET A 236 -10.95 -5.00 17.49
C MET A 236 -9.61 -4.29 17.67
N ALA A 237 -9.61 -2.96 17.81
CA ALA A 237 -8.42 -2.17 18.15
C ALA A 237 -7.88 -2.55 19.53
N GLY A 238 -8.76 -2.76 20.50
CA GLY A 238 -8.40 -3.27 21.84
C GLY A 238 -7.74 -4.66 21.77
N VAL A 239 -8.32 -5.59 21.03
CA VAL A 239 -7.75 -6.94 20.83
C VAL A 239 -6.40 -6.86 20.13
N TYR A 240 -6.29 -6.09 19.03
CA TYR A 240 -5.04 -5.91 18.30
C TYR A 240 -3.93 -5.35 19.21
N LEU A 241 -4.24 -4.30 19.97
CA LEU A 241 -3.26 -3.67 20.87
C LEU A 241 -2.89 -4.59 22.03
N ALA A 242 -3.85 -5.28 22.64
CA ALA A 242 -3.62 -6.23 23.73
C ALA A 242 -2.68 -7.37 23.31
N LEU A 243 -2.93 -7.96 22.14
CA LEU A 243 -2.05 -9.01 21.59
C LEU A 243 -0.66 -8.47 21.26
N LYS A 244 -0.59 -7.26 20.73
CA LYS A 244 0.70 -6.60 20.41
C LYS A 244 1.53 -6.28 21.64
N LEU A 245 0.90 -6.00 22.77
CA LEU A 245 1.58 -5.75 24.04
C LEU A 245 1.93 -7.03 24.81
N ARG A 246 1.15 -8.12 24.59
CA ARG A 246 1.36 -9.40 25.28
C ARG A 246 2.49 -10.23 24.70
N PHE A 247 2.64 -10.24 23.39
CA PHE A 247 3.63 -11.06 22.69
C PHE A 247 4.84 -10.23 22.27
N GLU A 248 6.01 -10.85 22.30
CA GLU A 248 7.21 -10.23 21.74
C GLU A 248 7.16 -10.24 20.19
N PRO A 249 7.82 -9.27 19.52
CA PRO A 249 7.81 -9.19 18.05
C PRO A 249 8.33 -10.45 17.33
N ALA A 250 9.14 -11.27 18.00
CA ALA A 250 9.68 -12.52 17.47
C ALA A 250 8.75 -13.73 17.65
N ASP A 251 7.70 -13.60 18.49
CA ASP A 251 6.78 -14.71 18.80
C ASP A 251 6.05 -15.19 17.54
N PRO A 252 6.05 -16.50 17.23
CA PRO A 252 5.37 -17.06 16.08
C PRO A 252 3.87 -16.75 16.03
N VAL A 253 3.19 -16.73 17.19
CA VAL A 253 1.76 -16.39 17.30
C VAL A 253 1.53 -14.93 16.93
N GLN A 254 2.39 -14.02 17.42
CA GLN A 254 2.31 -12.61 17.05
C GLN A 254 2.49 -12.43 15.54
N LYS A 255 3.51 -13.05 14.97
CA LYS A 255 3.77 -13.00 13.52
C LYS A 255 2.57 -13.48 12.73
N LEU A 256 2.01 -14.64 13.07
CA LEU A 256 0.87 -15.19 12.36
C LEU A 256 -0.38 -14.31 12.46
N LEU A 257 -0.66 -13.69 13.63
CA LEU A 257 -1.91 -12.97 13.88
C LEU A 257 -1.84 -11.48 13.51
N LEU A 258 -0.68 -10.84 13.70
CA LEU A 258 -0.55 -9.37 13.68
C LEU A 258 0.39 -8.84 12.60
N ASP A 259 1.18 -9.69 11.95
CA ASP A 259 2.19 -9.23 10.99
C ASP A 259 1.59 -8.94 9.61
N ARG A 260 2.41 -8.38 8.75
CA ARG A 260 2.15 -8.15 7.32
C ARG A 260 2.57 -9.33 6.46
N HIS A 261 3.43 -10.17 6.98
CA HIS A 261 4.04 -11.30 6.29
C HIS A 261 4.04 -12.59 7.14
N PRO A 262 3.02 -13.46 6.95
CA PRO A 262 1.80 -13.28 6.15
C PRO A 262 0.86 -12.23 6.76
N LEU A 263 -0.10 -11.73 5.97
CA LEU A 263 -1.09 -10.77 6.47
C LEU A 263 -2.01 -11.44 7.51
N GLY A 264 -1.73 -11.18 8.78
CA GLY A 264 -2.39 -11.83 9.91
C GLY A 264 -3.89 -11.49 10.02
N PRO A 265 -4.73 -12.44 10.47
CA PRO A 265 -6.19 -12.26 10.49
C PRO A 265 -6.65 -11.18 11.48
N VAL A 266 -6.02 -11.04 12.63
CA VAL A 266 -6.35 -9.98 13.60
C VAL A 266 -5.95 -8.61 13.03
N ARG A 267 -4.80 -8.53 12.38
CA ARG A 267 -4.38 -7.33 11.65
C ARG A 267 -5.39 -6.99 10.54
N LEU A 268 -5.76 -7.96 9.73
CA LEU A 268 -6.72 -7.77 8.63
C LEU A 268 -8.07 -7.25 9.15
N GLY A 269 -8.58 -7.83 10.24
CA GLY A 269 -9.80 -7.36 10.90
C GLY A 269 -9.69 -5.94 11.43
N TYR A 270 -8.63 -5.63 12.16
CA TYR A 270 -8.37 -4.29 12.70
C TYR A 270 -8.27 -3.24 11.59
N VAL A 271 -7.40 -3.48 10.61
CA VAL A 271 -7.16 -2.55 9.50
C VAL A 271 -8.38 -2.46 8.57
N GLY A 272 -9.05 -3.57 8.31
CA GLY A 272 -10.27 -3.60 7.50
C GLY A 272 -11.39 -2.73 8.08
N LEU A 273 -11.61 -2.82 9.40
CA LEU A 273 -12.57 -1.95 10.09
C LEU A 273 -12.11 -0.49 10.14
N GLN A 274 -10.81 -0.23 10.32
CA GLN A 274 -10.25 1.12 10.27
C GLN A 274 -10.49 1.75 8.88
N LEU A 275 -10.21 1.01 7.81
CA LEU A 275 -10.49 1.43 6.43
C LEU A 275 -11.98 1.66 6.18
N ALA A 276 -12.85 0.80 6.75
CA ALA A 276 -14.29 0.99 6.65
C ALA A 276 -14.73 2.29 7.35
N VAL A 277 -14.28 2.54 8.59
CA VAL A 277 -14.59 3.77 9.33
C VAL A 277 -14.19 5.02 8.54
N ILE A 278 -12.92 5.09 8.13
CA ILE A 278 -12.41 6.25 7.41
C ILE A 278 -13.11 6.37 6.04
N GLY A 279 -13.31 5.24 5.30
CA GLY A 279 -13.98 5.21 4.00
C GLY A 279 -15.40 5.69 4.05
N LEU A 280 -16.16 5.18 4.99
CA LEU A 280 -17.53 5.60 5.20
C LEU A 280 -17.63 7.06 5.64
N ALA A 281 -16.70 7.54 6.48
CA ALA A 281 -16.64 8.94 6.87
C ALA A 281 -16.38 9.84 5.66
N VAL A 282 -15.41 9.52 4.80
CA VAL A 282 -15.15 10.28 3.57
C VAL A 282 -16.38 10.29 2.65
N LEU A 283 -17.03 9.14 2.46
CA LEU A 283 -18.24 9.04 1.63
C LEU A 283 -19.41 9.85 2.22
N ALA A 284 -19.59 9.81 3.56
CA ALA A 284 -20.68 10.47 4.26
C ALA A 284 -20.59 12.00 4.20
N TRP A 285 -19.38 12.54 4.29
CA TRP A 285 -19.14 13.99 4.41
C TRP A 285 -18.31 14.59 3.27
N TRP A 286 -18.26 13.91 2.11
CA TRP A 286 -17.43 14.36 0.99
C TRP A 286 -17.73 15.80 0.55
N GLU A 287 -19.00 16.18 0.45
CA GLU A 287 -19.40 17.52 0.04
C GLU A 287 -18.88 18.61 0.98
N THR A 288 -18.81 18.30 2.28
CA THR A 288 -18.24 19.19 3.30
C THR A 288 -16.71 19.24 3.25
N LEU A 289 -16.08 18.09 2.95
CA LEU A 289 -14.62 17.94 2.93
C LEU A 289 -13.99 18.51 1.64
N ALA A 290 -14.60 18.27 0.50
CA ALA A 290 -14.05 18.59 -0.81
C ALA A 290 -13.64 20.08 -1.02
N PRO A 291 -14.29 21.10 -0.41
CA PRO A 291 -13.88 22.49 -0.55
C PRO A 291 -12.53 22.82 0.09
N PHE A 292 -12.06 22.05 1.09
CA PHE A 292 -10.82 22.36 1.79
C PHE A 292 -9.59 22.19 0.89
N ARG A 293 -8.68 23.15 0.94
CA ARG A 293 -7.44 23.14 0.14
C ARG A 293 -6.60 21.89 0.41
N LEU A 294 -6.48 21.49 1.69
CA LEU A 294 -5.73 20.30 2.08
C LEU A 294 -6.29 19.04 1.40
N ILE A 295 -7.62 18.85 1.40
CA ILE A 295 -8.29 17.71 0.77
C ILE A 295 -8.01 17.67 -0.72
N ARG A 296 -8.06 18.81 -1.39
CA ARG A 296 -7.73 18.94 -2.82
C ARG A 296 -6.26 18.63 -3.11
N THR A 297 -5.35 19.08 -2.26
CA THR A 297 -3.90 18.77 -2.40
C THR A 297 -3.64 17.28 -2.23
N VAL A 298 -4.23 16.63 -1.22
CA VAL A 298 -4.13 15.18 -1.02
C VAL A 298 -4.74 14.42 -2.22
N ALA A 299 -5.90 14.85 -2.73
CA ALA A 299 -6.48 14.25 -3.93
C ALA A 299 -5.59 14.43 -5.17
N LEU A 300 -4.90 15.56 -5.31
CA LEU A 300 -3.92 15.81 -6.37
C LEU A 300 -2.74 14.84 -6.28
N MET A 301 -2.21 14.61 -5.07
CA MET A 301 -1.15 13.62 -4.83
C MET A 301 -1.64 12.20 -5.18
N GLY A 302 -2.86 11.85 -4.80
CA GLY A 302 -3.45 10.55 -5.14
C GLY A 302 -3.68 10.34 -6.64
N ARG A 303 -3.96 11.41 -7.39
CA ARG A 303 -4.07 11.37 -8.85
C ARG A 303 -2.76 10.96 -9.51
N SER A 304 -1.63 11.36 -8.94
CA SER A 304 -0.27 11.04 -9.38
C SER A 304 0.44 10.05 -8.45
N SER A 305 -0.31 9.21 -7.73
CA SER A 305 0.14 8.40 -6.59
C SER A 305 1.42 7.59 -6.85
N LEU A 306 1.60 7.02 -8.03
CA LEU A 306 2.79 6.22 -8.35
C LEU A 306 4.06 7.08 -8.41
N ILE A 307 3.98 8.26 -9.04
CA ILE A 307 5.13 9.17 -9.11
C ILE A 307 5.42 9.75 -7.73
N VAL A 308 4.37 10.17 -7.00
CA VAL A 308 4.50 10.69 -5.64
C VAL A 308 5.15 9.63 -4.73
N PHE A 309 4.72 8.36 -4.83
CA PHE A 309 5.31 7.25 -4.08
C PHE A 309 6.79 7.04 -4.42
N VAL A 310 7.14 7.02 -5.72
CA VAL A 310 8.56 6.89 -6.14
C VAL A 310 9.41 8.03 -5.59
N CYS A 311 8.91 9.26 -5.66
CA CYS A 311 9.62 10.41 -5.09
C CYS A 311 9.75 10.30 -3.56
N SER A 312 8.72 9.81 -2.85
CA SER A 312 8.79 9.65 -1.40
C SER A 312 9.87 8.64 -0.99
N VAL A 313 10.05 7.54 -1.74
CA VAL A 313 11.12 6.58 -1.47
C VAL A 313 12.49 7.25 -1.47
N PHE A 314 12.81 8.04 -2.50
CA PHE A 314 14.09 8.74 -2.56
C PHE A 314 14.23 9.83 -1.49
N LEU A 315 13.17 10.59 -1.22
CA LEU A 315 13.18 11.62 -0.18
C LEU A 315 13.37 11.02 1.22
N ASP A 316 12.70 9.91 1.52
CA ASP A 316 12.88 9.17 2.75
C ASP A 316 14.35 8.78 2.99
N TYR A 317 15.01 8.19 1.98
CA TYR A 317 16.42 7.83 2.10
C TYR A 317 17.31 9.05 2.32
N LEU A 318 17.10 10.12 1.56
CA LEU A 318 17.90 11.34 1.69
C LEU A 318 17.71 12.04 3.03
N PHE A 319 16.46 12.15 3.50
CA PHE A 319 16.14 12.85 4.75
C PHE A 319 16.59 12.08 5.98
N LYS A 320 16.38 10.75 5.99
CA LYS A 320 16.90 9.90 7.09
C LYS A 320 18.42 9.99 7.18
N GLN A 321 19.10 9.96 6.04
CA GLN A 321 20.55 10.15 6.02
C GLN A 321 20.97 11.55 6.48
N ALA A 322 20.24 12.61 6.15
CA ALA A 322 20.49 13.95 6.62
C ALA A 322 20.32 14.06 8.15
N ILE A 323 19.24 13.47 8.68
CA ILE A 323 18.99 13.39 10.12
C ILE A 323 20.17 12.70 10.82
N ASP A 324 20.61 11.56 10.32
CA ASP A 324 21.73 10.81 10.92
C ASP A 324 23.05 11.55 10.81
N ARG A 325 23.34 12.14 9.64
CA ARG A 325 24.60 12.84 9.40
C ARG A 325 24.74 14.10 10.25
N TRP A 326 23.64 14.84 10.41
CA TRP A 326 23.62 16.10 11.13
C TRP A 326 23.21 15.93 12.59
N GLN A 327 22.92 14.69 13.04
CA GLN A 327 22.48 14.34 14.40
C GLN A 327 21.30 15.20 14.85
N VAL A 328 20.34 15.42 13.93
CA VAL A 328 19.18 16.27 14.18
C VAL A 328 18.19 15.53 15.10
N GLY A 329 18.07 16.04 16.32
CA GLY A 329 17.15 15.50 17.32
C GLY A 329 15.76 16.14 17.29
N PHE A 330 14.85 15.56 18.06
CA PHE A 330 13.50 16.07 18.26
C PHE A 330 13.52 17.35 19.12
N PRO A 331 12.72 18.40 18.82
CA PRO A 331 11.70 18.47 17.74
C PRO A 331 12.18 19.01 16.39
N ALA A 332 13.46 19.38 16.25
CA ALA A 332 13.97 20.00 15.01
C ALA A 332 13.85 19.08 13.79
N ASN A 333 13.91 17.74 13.98
CA ASN A 333 13.76 16.77 12.91
C ASN A 333 12.34 16.74 12.28
N LEU A 334 11.34 17.41 12.88
CA LEU A 334 9.99 17.57 12.28
C LEU A 334 10.01 18.37 10.97
N VAL A 335 11.08 19.12 10.70
CA VAL A 335 11.24 19.84 9.42
C VAL A 335 11.28 18.86 8.23
N PHE A 336 11.81 17.64 8.40
CA PHE A 336 11.96 16.69 7.29
C PHE A 336 10.64 16.11 6.80
N PRO A 337 9.74 15.55 7.64
CA PRO A 337 8.42 15.11 7.16
C PRO A 337 7.59 16.27 6.62
N ALA A 338 7.71 17.49 7.18
CA ALA A 338 7.04 18.66 6.64
C ALA A 338 7.58 19.04 5.25
N ALA A 339 8.89 19.07 5.07
CA ALA A 339 9.53 19.33 3.79
C ALA A 339 9.18 18.27 2.75
N GLU A 340 9.14 16.99 3.15
CA GLU A 340 8.72 15.89 2.28
C GLU A 340 7.31 16.12 1.74
N LEU A 341 6.34 16.42 2.59
CA LEU A 341 4.96 16.68 2.16
C LEU A 341 4.85 17.87 1.21
N VAL A 342 5.62 18.95 1.45
CA VAL A 342 5.66 20.11 0.55
C VAL A 342 6.24 19.71 -0.80
N LEU A 343 7.37 19.00 -0.84
CA LEU A 343 8.00 18.55 -2.07
C LEU A 343 7.11 17.59 -2.86
N LEU A 344 6.48 16.62 -2.19
CA LEU A 344 5.54 15.69 -2.82
C LEU A 344 4.31 16.41 -3.39
N SER A 345 3.82 17.43 -2.69
CA SER A 345 2.73 18.28 -3.18
C SER A 345 3.14 19.05 -4.45
N ALA A 346 4.36 19.60 -4.46
CA ALA A 346 4.92 20.29 -5.62
C ALA A 346 5.11 19.33 -6.81
N VAL A 347 5.63 18.12 -6.58
CA VAL A 347 5.74 17.08 -7.61
C VAL A 347 4.36 16.76 -8.21
N ALA A 348 3.36 16.53 -7.38
CA ALA A 348 2.00 16.24 -7.84
C ALA A 348 1.43 17.38 -8.67
N TRP A 349 1.68 18.62 -8.26
CA TRP A 349 1.25 19.83 -8.99
C TRP A 349 1.94 19.92 -10.36
N ILE A 350 3.27 19.75 -10.40
CA ILE A 350 4.04 19.81 -11.65
C ILE A 350 3.56 18.75 -12.64
N VAL A 351 3.38 17.51 -12.19
CA VAL A 351 2.94 16.39 -13.05
C VAL A 351 1.56 16.66 -13.65
N GLN A 352 0.65 17.32 -12.91
CA GLN A 352 -0.70 17.60 -13.40
C GLN A 352 -0.77 18.79 -14.37
N HIS A 353 0.15 19.76 -14.27
CA HIS A 353 0.09 21.01 -15.04
C HIS A 353 1.06 21.02 -16.23
N ARG A 354 2.00 20.07 -16.34
CA ARG A 354 2.87 20.00 -17.52
C ARG A 354 2.17 19.35 -18.71
N PRO A 355 2.20 19.96 -19.92
CA PRO A 355 1.53 19.42 -21.13
C PRO A 355 2.10 18.09 -21.60
N LEU A 356 3.37 17.78 -21.28
CA LEU A 356 4.06 16.53 -21.66
C LEU A 356 3.44 15.27 -21.03
N TRP A 357 2.67 15.41 -19.93
CA TRP A 357 2.01 14.31 -19.22
C TRP A 357 0.50 14.24 -19.44
N LYS A 358 -0.05 15.13 -20.25
CA LYS A 358 -1.45 15.02 -20.68
C LYS A 358 -1.54 13.82 -21.61
N ARG A 359 -2.05 12.71 -21.11
CA ARG A 359 -2.37 11.55 -21.97
C ARG A 359 -3.37 12.02 -23.02
N PRO A 360 -3.20 11.65 -24.30
CA PRO A 360 -4.30 11.75 -25.25
C PRO A 360 -5.49 10.93 -24.66
N VAL A 361 -6.65 11.52 -24.72
CA VAL A 361 -7.94 11.00 -24.24
C VAL A 361 -8.30 9.72 -24.96
#